data_41be52338719f4c037788b93f84205ef
#
_entry.id   41be52338719f4c037788b93f84205ef
#
_cell.length_a   1.000
_cell.length_b   1.000
_cell.length_c   1.000
_cell.angle_alpha   90.00
_cell.angle_beta   90.00
_cell.angle_gamma   90.00
#
_symmetry.space_group_name_H-M   'P 1'
#
loop_
_entity.id
_entity.type
_entity.pdbx_description
1 polymer ?
#
loop_
_entity_poly.entity_id
_entity_poly.type
_entity_poly.pdbx_seq_one_letter_code
_entity_poly.pdbx_strand_id
1 'polypeptide(L)'
;KAMKDYFNKPSGRKAVSVSPFSSQFKYSGAAFEDVSYVLGAPEFVLREDYDNYREQIEQYSSEGYRVLVFGIYDGVIDGKALTGKVTPIGLVFLSNPIRKEAPETFKYFENQGVEIKVISGDNPVTVSQVALQAGIANADNYIDASTLTTDEAIEDAVLRYTVFGRVTPDQKRKFVRALKKAGRTVAMTGDGVNDSP
;
A
#
# COMPACT_ATOMS: atom_id res chain seq x y z
N LYS A 1 -12.93 -3.35 -7.78
CA LYS A 1 -13.80 -3.15 -8.93
C LYS A 1 -13.02 -3.39 -10.23
N ALA A 2 -11.93 -2.64 -10.53
CA ALA A 2 -11.15 -2.76 -11.77
C ALA A 2 -10.74 -4.21 -12.11
N MET A 3 -10.22 -4.97 -11.15
CA MET A 3 -9.84 -6.38 -11.37
C MET A 3 -11.03 -7.26 -11.75
N LYS A 4 -12.20 -7.07 -11.11
CA LYS A 4 -13.41 -7.84 -11.45
C LYS A 4 -13.94 -7.50 -12.85
N ASP A 5 -13.78 -6.24 -13.26
CA ASP A 5 -14.21 -5.78 -14.58
C ASP A 5 -13.27 -6.29 -15.67
N TYR A 6 -11.97 -6.39 -15.40
CA TYR A 6 -10.95 -6.90 -16.32
C TYR A 6 -10.97 -8.43 -16.43
N PHE A 7 -10.97 -9.13 -15.29
CA PHE A 7 -11.04 -10.61 -15.22
C PHE A 7 -12.49 -11.05 -15.04
N ASN A 8 -13.35 -10.75 -16.01
CA ASN A 8 -14.79 -10.98 -15.93
C ASN A 8 -15.27 -12.34 -16.47
N LYS A 9 -14.37 -13.17 -17.00
CA LYS A 9 -14.72 -14.50 -17.49
C LYS A 9 -14.77 -15.49 -16.32
N PRO A 10 -15.91 -16.14 -16.06
CA PRO A 10 -15.99 -17.17 -15.02
C PRO A 10 -15.12 -18.38 -15.39
N SER A 11 -14.40 -18.89 -14.44
CA SER A 11 -13.58 -20.09 -14.63
C SER A 11 -14.40 -21.39 -14.73
N GLY A 12 -15.68 -21.35 -14.34
CA GLY A 12 -16.54 -22.54 -14.17
C GLY A 12 -16.16 -23.42 -12.96
N ARG A 13 -15.07 -23.10 -12.26
CA ARG A 13 -14.59 -23.87 -11.10
C ARG A 13 -15.22 -23.34 -9.80
N LYS A 14 -15.58 -24.25 -8.90
CA LYS A 14 -16.09 -23.91 -7.57
C LYS A 14 -14.92 -23.96 -6.57
N ALA A 15 -14.71 -22.87 -5.86
CA ALA A 15 -13.73 -22.84 -4.78
C ALA A 15 -14.22 -23.65 -3.56
N VAL A 16 -13.33 -24.42 -2.96
CA VAL A 16 -13.55 -25.17 -1.72
C VAL A 16 -13.44 -24.24 -0.51
N SER A 17 -12.49 -23.31 -0.57
CA SER A 17 -12.28 -22.28 0.46
C SER A 17 -11.91 -20.95 -0.20
N VAL A 18 -12.35 -19.85 0.41
CA VAL A 18 -12.02 -18.50 -0.04
C VAL A 18 -11.66 -17.66 1.17
N SER A 19 -10.51 -17.00 1.11
CA SER A 19 -10.14 -15.95 2.05
C SER A 19 -10.27 -14.60 1.34
N PRO A 20 -11.18 -13.70 1.80
CA PRO A 20 -11.26 -12.34 1.27
C PRO A 20 -9.96 -11.59 1.59
N PHE A 21 -9.79 -10.41 0.99
CA PHE A 21 -8.62 -9.59 1.26
C PHE A 21 -8.51 -9.22 2.74
N SER A 22 -7.35 -9.52 3.32
CA SER A 22 -6.98 -9.16 4.69
C SER A 22 -6.10 -7.91 4.68
N SER A 23 -6.50 -6.87 5.39
CA SER A 23 -5.67 -5.68 5.58
C SER A 23 -4.43 -5.95 6.45
N GLN A 24 -4.49 -6.98 7.29
CA GLN A 24 -3.38 -7.41 8.15
C GLN A 24 -2.35 -8.21 7.36
N PHE A 25 -2.80 -9.20 6.57
CA PHE A 25 -1.91 -10.12 5.85
C PHE A 25 -1.71 -9.72 4.37
N LYS A 26 -2.38 -8.66 3.91
CA LYS A 26 -2.22 -8.03 2.58
C LYS A 26 -2.39 -8.97 1.39
N TYR A 27 -3.16 -10.04 1.54
CA TYR A 27 -3.50 -10.97 0.47
C TYR A 27 -4.98 -11.39 0.53
N SER A 28 -5.45 -11.95 -0.58
CA SER A 28 -6.66 -12.76 -0.70
C SER A 28 -6.29 -14.09 -1.33
N GLY A 29 -7.08 -15.14 -1.08
CA GLY A 29 -6.80 -16.46 -1.60
C GLY A 29 -8.05 -17.28 -1.87
N ALA A 30 -7.91 -18.28 -2.74
CA ALA A 30 -8.93 -19.26 -3.02
C ALA A 30 -8.30 -20.64 -3.22
N ALA A 31 -8.85 -21.65 -2.53
CA ALA A 31 -8.48 -23.04 -2.71
C ALA A 31 -9.52 -23.73 -3.58
N PHE A 32 -9.06 -24.53 -4.51
CA PHE A 32 -9.81 -25.48 -5.31
C PHE A 32 -9.40 -26.90 -4.92
N GLU A 33 -10.05 -27.92 -5.49
CA GLU A 33 -9.76 -29.31 -5.15
C GLU A 33 -8.30 -29.73 -5.41
N ASP A 34 -7.67 -29.13 -6.43
CA ASP A 34 -6.35 -29.50 -6.95
C ASP A 34 -5.29 -28.41 -6.74
N VAL A 35 -5.67 -27.17 -6.41
CA VAL A 35 -4.75 -26.05 -6.35
C VAL A 35 -5.28 -24.92 -5.49
N SER A 36 -4.39 -24.22 -4.76
CA SER A 36 -4.70 -22.97 -4.07
C SER A 36 -4.00 -21.80 -4.75
N TYR A 37 -4.69 -20.67 -4.87
CA TYR A 37 -4.16 -19.43 -5.41
C TYR A 37 -4.18 -18.32 -4.38
N VAL A 38 -3.19 -17.46 -4.45
CA VAL A 38 -3.11 -16.23 -3.65
C VAL A 38 -2.83 -15.03 -4.54
N LEU A 39 -3.37 -13.88 -4.13
CA LEU A 39 -3.14 -12.59 -4.77
C LEU A 39 -2.96 -11.55 -3.68
N GLY A 40 -1.83 -10.83 -3.69
CA GLY A 40 -1.57 -9.85 -2.64
C GLY A 40 -0.32 -9.03 -2.85
N ALA A 41 0.03 -8.25 -1.83
CA ALA A 41 1.22 -7.42 -1.85
C ALA A 41 2.48 -8.30 -1.92
N PRO A 42 3.46 -7.93 -2.76
CA PRO A 42 4.64 -8.75 -3.04
C PRO A 42 5.38 -9.19 -1.77
N GLU A 43 5.57 -8.29 -0.83
CA GLU A 43 6.32 -8.54 0.41
C GLU A 43 5.66 -9.62 1.29
N PHE A 44 4.31 -9.68 1.27
CA PHE A 44 3.53 -10.62 2.06
C PHE A 44 3.33 -11.96 1.36
N VAL A 45 3.32 -11.97 0.03
CA VAL A 45 3.11 -13.16 -0.78
C VAL A 45 4.43 -13.89 -1.05
N LEU A 46 5.49 -13.16 -1.44
CA LEU A 46 6.79 -13.73 -1.78
C LEU A 46 7.65 -13.99 -0.54
N ARG A 47 7.55 -13.16 0.48
CA ARG A 47 8.30 -13.27 1.75
C ARG A 47 9.82 -13.41 1.50
N GLU A 48 10.41 -14.56 1.80
CA GLU A 48 11.85 -14.85 1.63
C GLU A 48 12.29 -14.78 0.16
N ASP A 49 11.38 -15.08 -0.77
CA ASP A 49 11.64 -15.01 -2.21
C ASP A 49 11.49 -13.58 -2.79
N TYR A 50 11.12 -12.58 -1.98
CA TYR A 50 10.89 -11.21 -2.45
C TYR A 50 12.11 -10.62 -3.18
N ASP A 51 13.30 -10.87 -2.67
CA ASP A 51 14.54 -10.33 -3.24
C ASP A 51 14.79 -10.80 -4.68
N ASN A 52 14.31 -11.98 -5.06
CA ASN A 52 14.43 -12.50 -6.41
C ASN A 52 13.61 -11.71 -7.45
N TYR A 53 12.60 -10.96 -6.99
CA TYR A 53 11.67 -10.19 -7.83
C TYR A 53 11.73 -8.69 -7.55
N ARG A 54 12.55 -8.26 -6.58
CA ARG A 54 12.64 -6.89 -6.10
C ARG A 54 12.84 -5.88 -7.22
N GLU A 55 13.85 -6.08 -8.06
CA GLU A 55 14.18 -5.15 -9.14
C GLU A 55 12.99 -4.91 -10.06
N GLN A 56 12.31 -5.98 -10.47
CA GLN A 56 11.15 -5.88 -11.34
C GLN A 56 9.97 -5.18 -10.63
N ILE A 57 9.72 -5.50 -9.36
CA ILE A 57 8.65 -4.89 -8.57
C ILE A 57 8.92 -3.39 -8.36
N GLU A 58 10.16 -3.03 -8.02
CA GLU A 58 10.55 -1.64 -7.79
C GLU A 58 10.52 -0.82 -9.08
N GLN A 59 10.89 -1.41 -10.22
CA GLN A 59 10.77 -0.76 -11.51
C GLN A 59 9.33 -0.28 -11.76
N TYR A 60 8.34 -1.18 -11.69
CA TYR A 60 6.95 -0.81 -11.93
C TYR A 60 6.37 0.08 -10.82
N SER A 61 6.82 -0.10 -9.59
CA SER A 61 6.44 0.79 -8.48
C SER A 61 6.93 2.22 -8.71
N SER A 62 8.14 2.38 -9.27
CA SER A 62 8.71 3.69 -9.63
C SER A 62 7.97 4.38 -10.77
N GLU A 63 7.22 3.62 -11.57
CA GLU A 63 6.31 4.14 -12.60
C GLU A 63 4.93 4.51 -12.03
N GLY A 64 4.70 4.34 -10.72
CA GLY A 64 3.45 4.67 -10.05
C GLY A 64 2.41 3.55 -10.06
N TYR A 65 2.78 2.32 -10.46
CA TYR A 65 1.89 1.17 -10.40
C TYR A 65 1.89 0.55 -9.00
N ARG A 66 0.71 0.20 -8.53
CA ARG A 66 0.58 -0.75 -7.42
C ARG A 66 0.75 -2.16 -7.95
N VAL A 67 1.82 -2.82 -7.53
CA VAL A 67 2.14 -4.19 -7.95
C VAL A 67 1.52 -5.18 -6.99
N LEU A 68 0.84 -6.21 -7.53
CA LEU A 68 0.38 -7.38 -6.79
C LEU A 68 1.00 -8.64 -7.41
N VAL A 69 1.24 -9.63 -6.58
CA VAL A 69 1.70 -10.97 -7.02
C VAL A 69 0.51 -11.92 -7.02
N PHE A 70 0.35 -12.63 -8.12
CA PHE A 70 -0.55 -13.77 -8.24
C PHE A 70 0.28 -15.05 -8.31
N GLY A 71 -0.03 -16.04 -7.48
CA GLY A 71 0.75 -17.27 -7.40
C GLY A 71 -0.04 -18.47 -6.90
N ILE A 72 0.54 -19.66 -7.13
CA ILE A 72 0.10 -20.93 -6.53
C ILE A 72 0.66 -21.00 -5.12
N TYR A 73 -0.18 -21.36 -4.18
CA TYR A 73 0.17 -21.49 -2.78
C TYR A 73 0.11 -22.95 -2.33
N ASP A 74 1.22 -23.44 -1.79
CA ASP A 74 1.33 -24.77 -1.19
C ASP A 74 1.01 -24.67 0.32
N GLY A 75 -0.28 -24.59 0.62
CA GLY A 75 -0.78 -24.49 1.99
C GLY A 75 -2.29 -24.26 2.07
N VAL A 76 -2.78 -24.11 3.28
CA VAL A 76 -4.20 -23.95 3.57
C VAL A 76 -4.62 -22.49 3.45
N ILE A 77 -5.70 -22.20 2.74
CA ILE A 77 -6.32 -20.88 2.68
C ILE A 77 -7.29 -20.74 3.87
N ASP A 78 -6.80 -20.19 4.97
CA ASP A 78 -7.52 -20.01 6.24
C ASP A 78 -7.63 -18.54 6.71
N GLY A 79 -7.15 -17.61 5.89
CA GLY A 79 -7.16 -16.16 6.20
C GLY A 79 -6.08 -15.69 7.17
N LYS A 80 -5.13 -16.56 7.53
CA LYS A 80 -3.96 -16.24 8.36
C LYS A 80 -2.72 -15.94 7.51
N ALA A 81 -1.60 -15.65 8.16
CA ALA A 81 -0.32 -15.46 7.47
C ALA A 81 0.06 -16.71 6.66
N LEU A 82 0.55 -16.49 5.44
CA LEU A 82 1.03 -17.57 4.60
C LEU A 82 2.26 -18.23 5.23
N THR A 83 2.25 -19.54 5.36
CA THR A 83 3.37 -20.33 5.94
C THR A 83 4.01 -21.27 4.91
N GLY A 84 3.23 -21.71 3.92
CA GLY A 84 3.69 -22.55 2.84
C GLY A 84 4.38 -21.77 1.72
N LYS A 85 4.94 -22.48 0.74
CA LYS A 85 5.59 -21.88 -0.43
C LYS A 85 4.59 -21.25 -1.37
N VAL A 86 4.92 -20.09 -1.92
CA VAL A 86 4.21 -19.49 -3.04
C VAL A 86 5.06 -19.59 -4.31
N THR A 87 4.50 -20.13 -5.36
CA THR A 87 5.12 -20.12 -6.70
C THR A 87 4.46 -19.03 -7.52
N PRO A 88 5.15 -17.90 -7.80
CA PRO A 88 4.58 -16.82 -8.57
C PRO A 88 4.23 -17.25 -10.00
N ILE A 89 3.04 -16.84 -10.45
CA ILE A 89 2.58 -17.05 -11.84
C ILE A 89 2.72 -15.75 -12.62
N GLY A 90 2.47 -14.59 -11.97
CA GLY A 90 2.53 -13.31 -12.62
C GLY A 90 2.34 -12.14 -11.68
N LEU A 91 2.61 -10.96 -12.23
CA LEU A 91 2.39 -9.68 -11.58
C LEU A 91 1.13 -9.02 -12.14
N VAL A 92 0.37 -8.39 -11.27
CA VAL A 92 -0.80 -7.58 -11.63
C VAL A 92 -0.48 -6.12 -11.30
N PHE A 93 -0.55 -5.26 -12.31
CA PHE A 93 -0.28 -3.84 -12.18
C PHE A 93 -1.59 -3.07 -12.11
N LEU A 94 -1.76 -2.30 -11.04
CA LEU A 94 -2.92 -1.43 -10.87
C LEU A 94 -2.46 0.02 -10.88
N SER A 95 -3.10 0.85 -11.70
CA SER A 95 -2.94 2.29 -11.66
C SER A 95 -4.27 2.96 -11.32
N ASN A 96 -4.22 3.98 -10.50
CA ASN A 96 -5.35 4.85 -10.25
C ASN A 96 -5.08 6.20 -10.92
N PRO A 97 -5.87 6.60 -11.92
CA PRO A 97 -5.72 7.92 -12.50
C PRO A 97 -5.96 8.99 -11.44
N ILE A 98 -5.04 9.95 -11.38
CA ILE A 98 -5.18 11.11 -10.50
C ILE A 98 -6.37 11.94 -10.96
N ARG A 99 -7.15 12.44 -10.01
CA ARG A 99 -8.26 13.36 -10.33
C ARG A 99 -7.69 14.64 -10.96
N LYS A 100 -8.35 15.12 -12.00
CA LYS A 100 -7.90 16.30 -12.77
C LYS A 100 -7.71 17.54 -11.89
N GLU A 101 -8.55 17.67 -10.86
CA GLU A 101 -8.57 18.80 -9.92
C GLU A 101 -7.49 18.72 -8.83
N ALA A 102 -6.82 17.56 -8.67
CA ALA A 102 -5.89 17.34 -7.58
C ALA A 102 -4.69 18.32 -7.60
N PRO A 103 -4.01 18.58 -8.73
CA PRO A 103 -2.87 19.49 -8.75
C PRO A 103 -3.25 20.93 -8.34
N GLU A 104 -4.40 21.43 -8.81
CA GLU A 104 -4.90 22.77 -8.43
C GLU A 104 -5.25 22.84 -6.96
N THR A 105 -5.88 21.79 -6.42
CA THR A 105 -6.25 21.70 -5.00
C THR A 105 -5.01 21.72 -4.11
N PHE A 106 -3.98 20.93 -4.42
CA PHE A 106 -2.75 20.90 -3.64
C PHE A 106 -1.98 22.22 -3.75
N LYS A 107 -1.95 22.84 -4.92
CA LYS A 107 -1.36 24.17 -5.12
C LYS A 107 -2.08 25.25 -4.32
N TYR A 108 -3.41 25.16 -4.21
CA TYR A 108 -4.18 26.06 -3.36
C TYR A 108 -3.77 25.93 -1.89
N PHE A 109 -3.67 24.71 -1.36
CA PHE A 109 -3.22 24.49 0.02
C PHE A 109 -1.81 25.00 0.27
N GLU A 110 -0.88 24.75 -0.65
CA GLU A 110 0.49 25.27 -0.57
C GLU A 110 0.50 26.81 -0.48
N ASN A 111 -0.29 27.49 -1.32
CA ASN A 111 -0.41 28.96 -1.32
C ASN A 111 -1.03 29.50 -0.01
N GLN A 112 -1.77 28.69 0.73
CA GLN A 112 -2.30 29.02 2.06
C GLN A 112 -1.29 28.67 3.18
N GLY A 113 -0.07 28.26 2.87
CA GLY A 113 0.93 27.86 3.85
C GLY A 113 0.64 26.53 4.55
N VAL A 114 -0.21 25.69 3.96
CA VAL A 114 -0.51 24.35 4.48
C VAL A 114 0.54 23.36 3.97
N GLU A 115 1.26 22.74 4.89
CA GLU A 115 2.18 21.64 4.58
C GLU A 115 1.40 20.34 4.40
N ILE A 116 1.57 19.70 3.26
CA ILE A 116 0.87 18.44 2.94
C ILE A 116 1.78 17.26 3.27
N LYS A 117 1.23 16.28 3.99
CA LYS A 117 1.89 14.99 4.24
C LYS A 117 1.02 13.86 3.75
N VAL A 118 1.63 12.91 3.03
CA VAL A 118 0.94 11.74 2.47
C VAL A 118 1.25 10.53 3.33
N ILE A 119 0.20 9.88 3.84
CA ILE A 119 0.33 8.73 4.74
C ILE A 119 -0.44 7.56 4.12
N SER A 120 0.26 6.51 3.70
CA SER A 120 -0.33 5.35 3.03
C SER A 120 0.19 4.02 3.58
N GLY A 121 -0.63 3.00 3.53
CA GLY A 121 -0.21 1.61 3.78
C GLY A 121 0.46 0.93 2.58
N ASP A 122 0.55 1.61 1.44
CA ASP A 122 1.14 1.07 0.21
C ASP A 122 2.67 1.29 0.17
N ASN A 123 3.32 0.72 -0.84
CA ASN A 123 4.77 0.84 -1.05
C ASN A 123 5.19 2.33 -1.13
N PRO A 124 6.23 2.78 -0.39
CA PRO A 124 6.60 4.19 -0.32
C PRO A 124 7.02 4.79 -1.67
N VAL A 125 7.66 4.02 -2.53
CA VAL A 125 8.05 4.49 -3.89
C VAL A 125 6.81 4.76 -4.73
N THR A 126 5.85 3.83 -4.73
CA THR A 126 4.57 4.01 -5.45
C THR A 126 3.82 5.24 -4.94
N VAL A 127 3.74 5.39 -3.61
CA VAL A 127 3.03 6.53 -2.98
C VAL A 127 3.70 7.86 -3.34
N SER A 128 5.05 7.92 -3.32
CA SER A 128 5.83 9.07 -3.72
C SER A 128 5.55 9.45 -5.18
N GLN A 129 5.58 8.50 -6.11
CA GLN A 129 5.31 8.76 -7.53
C GLN A 129 3.89 9.26 -7.76
N VAL A 130 2.90 8.67 -7.12
CA VAL A 130 1.51 9.15 -7.20
C VAL A 130 1.38 10.57 -6.63
N ALA A 131 2.04 10.86 -5.51
CA ALA A 131 2.04 12.20 -4.90
C ALA A 131 2.72 13.25 -5.78
N LEU A 132 3.84 12.90 -6.44
CA LEU A 132 4.52 13.75 -7.44
C LEU A 132 3.61 14.05 -8.63
N GLN A 133 2.97 13.02 -9.19
CA GLN A 133 2.02 13.18 -10.29
C GLN A 133 0.80 14.03 -9.89
N ALA A 134 0.40 13.97 -8.62
CA ALA A 134 -0.66 14.80 -8.06
C ALA A 134 -0.25 16.26 -7.81
N GLY A 135 1.04 16.59 -7.99
CA GLY A 135 1.57 17.95 -7.80
C GLY A 135 1.85 18.31 -6.34
N ILE A 136 2.05 17.33 -5.45
CA ILE A 136 2.41 17.60 -4.06
C ILE A 136 3.90 17.98 -3.99
N ALA A 137 4.18 19.12 -3.38
CA ALA A 137 5.55 19.61 -3.21
C ALA A 137 6.39 18.67 -2.33
N ASN A 138 7.65 18.47 -2.70
CA ASN A 138 8.62 17.61 -1.99
C ASN A 138 8.15 16.16 -1.80
N ALA A 139 7.31 15.65 -2.69
CA ALA A 139 6.81 14.27 -2.58
C ALA A 139 7.87 13.21 -2.93
N ASP A 140 9.02 13.59 -3.49
CA ASP A 140 10.23 12.78 -3.64
C ASP A 140 10.93 12.49 -2.30
N ASN A 141 10.64 13.30 -1.26
CA ASN A 141 11.13 13.10 0.10
C ASN A 141 10.23 12.12 0.87
N TYR A 142 10.46 10.82 0.70
CA TYR A 142 9.66 9.76 1.28
C TYR A 142 10.45 8.85 2.23
N ILE A 143 9.72 8.12 3.07
CA ILE A 143 10.28 7.11 3.97
C ILE A 143 9.39 5.87 4.04
N ASP A 144 10.02 4.72 4.27
CA ASP A 144 9.35 3.47 4.64
C ASP A 144 9.05 3.48 6.15
N ALA A 145 7.78 3.62 6.50
CA ALA A 145 7.36 3.70 7.90
C ALA A 145 7.58 2.39 8.68
N SER A 146 7.81 1.26 8.01
CA SER A 146 8.17 0.00 8.68
C SER A 146 9.53 0.07 9.39
N THR A 147 10.40 1.02 8.99
CA THR A 147 11.69 1.26 9.64
C THR A 147 11.58 2.12 10.91
N LEU A 148 10.45 2.78 11.13
CA LEU A 148 10.20 3.65 12.28
C LEU A 148 9.68 2.83 13.47
N THR A 149 10.59 2.29 14.26
CA THR A 149 10.27 1.33 15.34
C THR A 149 10.08 1.99 16.70
N THR A 150 10.50 3.26 16.88
CA THR A 150 10.36 4.00 18.14
C THR A 150 9.54 5.28 17.96
N ASP A 151 8.98 5.80 19.05
CA ASP A 151 8.21 7.04 19.03
C ASP A 151 9.10 8.25 18.68
N GLU A 152 10.35 8.27 19.12
CA GLU A 152 11.32 9.31 18.79
C GLU A 152 11.64 9.33 17.29
N ALA A 153 11.80 8.14 16.67
CA ALA A 153 12.01 8.03 15.22
C ALA A 153 10.80 8.56 14.44
N ILE A 154 9.59 8.33 14.94
CA ILE A 154 8.36 8.88 14.37
C ILE A 154 8.30 10.39 14.51
N GLU A 155 8.61 10.93 15.70
CA GLU A 155 8.63 12.38 15.98
C GLU A 155 9.61 13.13 15.06
N ASP A 156 10.81 12.59 14.83
CA ASP A 156 11.78 13.15 13.89
C ASP A 156 11.29 13.04 12.43
N ALA A 157 10.82 11.85 12.03
CA ALA A 157 10.42 11.58 10.66
C ALA A 157 9.24 12.46 10.19
N VAL A 158 8.23 12.72 11.04
CA VAL A 158 7.07 13.52 10.65
C VAL A 158 7.41 14.98 10.34
N LEU A 159 8.53 15.48 10.85
CA LEU A 159 9.01 16.83 10.57
C LEU A 159 9.88 16.89 9.30
N ARG A 160 10.49 15.78 8.92
CA ARG A 160 11.48 15.72 7.83
C ARG A 160 10.93 15.23 6.50
N TYR A 161 10.04 14.25 6.53
CA TYR A 161 9.54 13.59 5.33
C TYR A 161 8.14 14.08 4.93
N THR A 162 7.86 14.05 3.65
CA THR A 162 6.56 14.44 3.06
C THR A 162 5.67 13.20 2.85
N VAL A 163 6.26 12.09 2.43
CA VAL A 163 5.52 10.87 2.09
C VAL A 163 5.94 9.71 2.98
N PHE A 164 4.95 9.00 3.51
CA PHE A 164 5.13 7.83 4.37
C PHE A 164 4.41 6.64 3.74
N GLY A 165 5.17 5.61 3.37
CA GLY A 165 4.63 4.35 2.87
C GLY A 165 4.68 3.24 3.92
N ARG A 166 3.96 2.13 3.70
CA ARG A 166 3.84 0.98 4.62
C ARG A 166 3.41 1.33 6.03
N VAL A 167 2.63 2.41 6.17
CA VAL A 167 2.13 2.89 7.46
C VAL A 167 1.05 1.96 8.00
N THR A 168 1.17 1.57 9.26
CA THR A 168 0.13 0.83 9.98
C THR A 168 -0.93 1.78 10.55
N PRO A 169 -2.16 1.30 10.84
CA PRO A 169 -3.19 2.13 11.46
C PRO A 169 -2.76 2.74 12.81
N ASP A 170 -1.94 2.03 13.59
CA ASP A 170 -1.40 2.54 14.85
C ASP A 170 -0.40 3.68 14.63
N GLN A 171 0.49 3.53 13.64
CA GLN A 171 1.44 4.59 13.28
C GLN A 171 0.74 5.86 12.78
N LYS A 172 -0.40 5.75 12.06
CA LYS A 172 -1.17 6.95 11.64
C LYS A 172 -1.55 7.82 12.84
N ARG A 173 -2.03 7.20 13.92
CA ARG A 173 -2.37 7.91 15.18
C ARG A 173 -1.13 8.54 15.81
N LYS A 174 -0.01 7.84 15.83
CA LYS A 174 1.26 8.34 16.37
C LYS A 174 1.76 9.53 15.57
N PHE A 175 1.66 9.53 14.24
CA PHE A 175 2.05 10.65 13.38
C PHE A 175 1.25 11.92 13.69
N VAL A 176 -0.08 11.81 13.83
CA VAL A 176 -0.94 12.95 14.20
C VAL A 176 -0.56 13.51 15.57
N ARG A 177 -0.30 12.62 16.55
CA ARG A 177 0.12 13.03 17.90
C ARG A 177 1.48 13.73 17.87
N ALA A 178 2.45 13.20 17.12
CA ALA A 178 3.78 13.78 16.98
C ALA A 178 3.74 15.19 16.37
N LEU A 179 2.95 15.38 15.31
CA LEU A 179 2.76 16.70 14.70
C LEU A 179 2.10 17.71 15.67
N LYS A 180 1.07 17.27 16.42
CA LYS A 180 0.44 18.11 17.45
C LYS A 180 1.41 18.45 18.57
N LYS A 181 2.23 17.50 19.05
CA LYS A 181 3.29 17.72 20.04
C LYS A 181 4.33 18.73 19.55
N ALA A 182 4.63 18.75 18.26
CA ALA A 182 5.49 19.74 17.61
C ALA A 182 4.81 21.11 17.38
N GLY A 183 3.63 21.34 17.94
CA GLY A 183 2.91 22.61 17.87
C GLY A 183 2.19 22.85 16.54
N ARG A 184 2.00 21.81 15.70
CA ARG A 184 1.31 21.94 14.41
C ARG A 184 -0.20 21.78 14.57
N THR A 185 -0.99 22.59 13.87
CA THR A 185 -2.41 22.34 13.66
C THR A 185 -2.56 21.31 12.55
N VAL A 186 -3.24 20.21 12.85
CA VAL A 186 -3.34 19.06 11.94
C VAL A 186 -4.78 18.82 11.52
N ALA A 187 -5.02 18.77 10.22
CA ALA A 187 -6.23 18.20 9.63
C ALA A 187 -5.86 16.89 8.94
N MET A 188 -6.70 15.87 9.06
CA MET A 188 -6.52 14.59 8.39
C MET A 188 -7.74 14.29 7.52
N THR A 189 -7.51 13.86 6.30
CA THR A 189 -8.55 13.40 5.37
C THR A 189 -8.19 12.01 4.87
N GLY A 190 -9.19 11.16 4.72
CA GLY A 190 -9.05 9.80 4.21
C GLY A 190 -10.41 9.23 3.86
N ASP A 191 -10.43 8.16 3.08
CA ASP A 191 -11.65 7.46 2.64
C ASP A 191 -11.81 6.07 3.27
N GLY A 192 -10.89 5.67 4.14
CA GLY A 192 -10.85 4.36 4.78
C GLY A 192 -11.44 4.35 6.19
N VAL A 193 -12.06 3.22 6.57
CA VAL A 193 -12.58 2.96 7.92
C VAL A 193 -11.46 3.04 8.98
N ASN A 194 -10.21 2.83 8.57
CA ASN A 194 -9.02 2.84 9.43
C ASN A 194 -8.33 4.23 9.50
N ASP A 195 -8.91 5.25 8.89
CA ASP A 195 -8.32 6.60 8.82
C ASP A 195 -8.81 7.53 9.95
N SER A 196 -9.75 7.06 10.78
CA SER A 196 -10.14 7.80 12.00
C SER A 196 -9.06 7.68 13.08
N PRO A 197 -8.66 8.82 13.67
CA PRO A 197 -7.71 8.87 14.78
C PRO A 197 -8.24 8.23 16.06
#